data_737a5c311b59c00e630660c9d91cdca7
#
_entry.id   737a5c311b59c00e630660c9d91cdca7
#
_cell.length_a   1.000
_cell.length_b   1.000
_cell.length_c   1.000
_cell.angle_alpha   90.00
_cell.angle_beta   90.00
_cell.angle_gamma   90.00
#
_symmetry.space_group_name_H-M   'P 1'
#
loop_
_entity.id
_entity.type
_entity.pdbx_description
1 polymer ?
#
loop_
_entity_poly.entity_id
_entity_poly.type
_entity_poly.pdbx_seq_one_letter_code
_entity_poly.pdbx_strand_id
1 'polypeptide(L)'
;MSRHPGTMNVVRRLTPTWASCAMLVAALCVHSAMAGSLDTLESFLKATKSGRADFTQVVTPPVKAGQAVRGKTSTGTFAFVRPLRFRFDYQKPFPMVIVADGQTLWLYDADLAQVTARKQAQTLSSTPAALVATAADLGTLQKEFTLHAEADAEGLQWVQAIPKARDSALQSVRLGLRLEGTFAILAKLEILDALGQRSVLSFDRFEVNPVNLGAAQFNFVPPQGVDVVRP
;
A
#
# COMPACT_ATOMS: atom_id res chain seq x y z
N MET A 1 28.47 -92.98 -4.55
CA MET A 1 28.09 -92.08 -5.64
C MET A 1 26.95 -91.21 -5.13
N SER A 2 27.28 -90.06 -4.59
CA SER A 2 26.34 -89.14 -3.97
C SER A 2 26.31 -87.84 -4.75
N ARG A 3 25.16 -87.35 -5.15
CA ARG A 3 24.96 -86.05 -5.72
C ARG A 3 24.14 -85.20 -4.75
N HIS A 4 24.70 -84.10 -4.32
CA HIS A 4 23.99 -83.06 -3.58
C HIS A 4 23.33 -82.06 -4.55
N PRO A 5 22.12 -81.64 -4.27
CA PRO A 5 21.54 -80.50 -4.96
C PRO A 5 21.84 -79.18 -4.23
N GLY A 6 22.24 -78.15 -5.01
CA GLY A 6 22.53 -76.81 -4.53
C GLY A 6 21.28 -76.02 -4.21
N THR A 7 21.33 -75.31 -3.11
CA THR A 7 20.34 -74.34 -2.65
C THR A 7 20.57 -73.03 -3.35
N MET A 8 19.51 -72.49 -4.02
CA MET A 8 19.49 -71.19 -4.69
C MET A 8 19.01 -70.18 -3.71
N ASN A 9 19.91 -69.25 -3.26
CA ASN A 9 19.57 -68.12 -2.42
C ASN A 9 18.96 -67.04 -3.27
N VAL A 10 17.66 -66.72 -3.05
CA VAL A 10 16.96 -65.55 -3.59
C VAL A 10 17.21 -64.39 -2.68
N VAL A 11 18.08 -63.47 -3.10
CA VAL A 11 18.27 -62.16 -2.42
C VAL A 11 17.15 -61.24 -2.86
N ARG A 12 16.18 -61.03 -1.98
CA ARG A 12 15.15 -59.98 -2.10
C ARG A 12 15.81 -58.64 -1.85
N ARG A 13 15.96 -57.82 -2.89
CA ARG A 13 16.35 -56.41 -2.75
C ARG A 13 15.14 -55.60 -2.24
N LEU A 14 15.23 -55.10 -1.02
CA LEU A 14 14.34 -54.10 -0.44
C LEU A 14 14.76 -52.72 -0.98
N THR A 15 13.91 -52.11 -1.78
CA THR A 15 14.07 -50.69 -2.21
C THR A 15 13.59 -49.75 -1.10
N PRO A 16 14.34 -48.72 -0.74
CA PRO A 16 13.89 -47.78 0.30
C PRO A 16 12.84 -46.81 -0.25
N THR A 17 11.66 -46.81 0.35
CA THR A 17 10.51 -45.94 0.08
C THR A 17 10.64 -44.57 0.81
N TRP A 18 11.74 -43.84 0.59
CA TRP A 18 11.98 -42.56 1.30
C TRP A 18 11.81 -41.33 0.39
N ALA A 19 11.50 -41.53 -0.88
CA ALA A 19 11.44 -40.42 -1.84
C ALA A 19 10.07 -39.69 -1.91
N SER A 20 9.01 -40.24 -1.28
CA SER A 20 7.65 -39.69 -1.46
C SER A 20 7.17 -38.72 -0.38
N CYS A 21 7.88 -38.56 0.75
CA CYS A 21 7.47 -37.63 1.83
C CYS A 21 8.05 -36.21 1.70
N ALA A 22 9.10 -36.01 0.88
CA ALA A 22 9.75 -34.68 0.80
C ALA A 22 9.02 -33.69 -0.09
N MET A 23 8.17 -34.15 -1.02
CA MET A 23 7.44 -33.23 -1.93
C MET A 23 6.13 -32.64 -1.35
N LEU A 24 5.57 -33.22 -0.29
CA LEU A 24 4.31 -32.75 0.29
C LEU A 24 4.50 -31.61 1.30
N VAL A 25 5.70 -31.43 1.85
CA VAL A 25 6.00 -30.40 2.86
C VAL A 25 6.28 -29.04 2.21
N ALA A 26 6.80 -28.99 0.99
CA ALA A 26 7.11 -27.73 0.30
C ALA A 26 5.86 -26.94 -0.16
N ALA A 27 4.73 -27.62 -0.41
CA ALA A 27 3.50 -26.99 -0.88
C ALA A 27 2.71 -26.28 0.24
N LEU A 28 2.92 -26.65 1.50
CA LEU A 28 2.21 -26.06 2.66
C LEU A 28 2.79 -24.72 3.13
N CYS A 29 4.06 -24.42 2.83
CA CYS A 29 4.69 -23.16 3.26
C CYS A 29 4.27 -21.93 2.42
N VAL A 30 3.81 -22.14 1.18
CA VAL A 30 3.45 -21.01 0.29
C VAL A 30 2.10 -20.37 0.67
N HIS A 31 1.20 -21.12 1.31
CA HIS A 31 -0.12 -20.58 1.69
C HIS A 31 -0.10 -19.75 2.98
N SER A 32 0.89 -19.92 3.85
CA SER A 32 0.97 -19.16 5.11
C SER A 32 1.43 -17.71 4.92
N ALA A 33 2.22 -17.42 3.87
CA ALA A 33 2.70 -16.07 3.60
C ALA A 33 1.60 -15.15 3.04
N MET A 34 0.60 -15.69 2.32
CA MET A 34 -0.46 -14.88 1.72
C MET A 34 -1.55 -14.44 2.73
N ALA A 35 -1.80 -15.23 3.76
CA ALA A 35 -2.69 -14.84 4.86
C ALA A 35 -2.08 -13.72 5.72
N GLY A 36 -0.77 -13.74 5.91
CA GLY A 36 -0.04 -12.80 6.77
C GLY A 36 -0.11 -11.34 6.34
N SER A 37 -0.15 -11.03 5.02
CA SER A 37 -0.17 -9.63 4.59
C SER A 37 -1.49 -8.91 4.88
N LEU A 38 -2.63 -9.62 4.82
CA LEU A 38 -3.93 -9.07 5.23
C LEU A 38 -4.02 -8.89 6.75
N ASP A 39 -3.49 -9.83 7.52
CA ASP A 39 -3.42 -9.73 8.98
C ASP A 39 -2.51 -8.58 9.40
N THR A 40 -1.41 -8.39 8.68
CA THR A 40 -0.48 -7.27 8.88
C THR A 40 -1.15 -5.93 8.56
N LEU A 41 -1.93 -5.84 7.48
CA LEU A 41 -2.73 -4.66 7.16
C LEU A 41 -3.76 -4.38 8.25
N GLU A 42 -4.48 -5.40 8.71
CA GLU A 42 -5.47 -5.24 9.78
C GLU A 42 -4.81 -4.75 11.08
N SER A 43 -3.67 -5.32 11.44
CA SER A 43 -2.88 -4.91 12.61
C SER A 43 -2.40 -3.47 12.49
N PHE A 44 -1.89 -3.06 11.31
CA PHE A 44 -1.53 -1.67 11.03
C PHE A 44 -2.72 -0.72 11.22
N LEU A 45 -3.88 -1.05 10.66
CA LEU A 45 -5.08 -0.22 10.75
C LEU A 45 -5.57 -0.11 12.21
N LYS A 46 -5.52 -1.19 12.99
CA LYS A 46 -5.92 -1.22 14.40
C LYS A 46 -4.95 -0.45 15.31
N ALA A 47 -3.65 -0.65 15.13
CA ALA A 47 -2.63 -0.12 16.03
C ALA A 47 -2.25 1.34 15.73
N THR A 48 -2.26 1.73 14.44
CA THR A 48 -1.80 3.06 14.00
C THR A 48 -2.97 4.03 13.88
N LYS A 49 -3.19 4.85 14.90
CA LYS A 49 -4.26 5.87 14.92
C LYS A 49 -3.81 7.17 14.26
N SER A 50 -2.51 7.44 14.24
CA SER A 50 -1.90 8.57 13.58
C SER A 50 -0.51 8.18 13.06
N GLY A 51 0.00 8.94 12.11
CA GLY A 51 1.32 8.71 11.56
C GLY A 51 1.88 9.95 10.88
N ARG A 52 3.21 10.02 10.82
CA ARG A 52 3.95 11.02 10.07
C ARG A 52 5.12 10.36 9.38
N ALA A 53 5.44 10.78 8.16
CA ALA A 53 6.57 10.28 7.39
C ALA A 53 7.06 11.36 6.41
N ASP A 54 8.28 11.20 5.93
CA ASP A 54 8.68 11.82 4.69
C ASP A 54 8.23 10.94 3.52
N PHE A 55 8.00 11.53 2.36
CA PHE A 55 7.69 10.74 1.18
C PHE A 55 8.49 11.18 -0.04
N THR A 56 8.73 10.20 -0.90
CA THR A 56 9.17 10.40 -2.28
C THR A 56 8.11 9.79 -3.19
N GLN A 57 7.57 10.59 -4.10
CA GLN A 57 6.61 10.14 -5.11
C GLN A 57 7.24 10.16 -6.49
N VAL A 58 7.08 9.06 -7.23
CA VAL A 58 7.46 8.97 -8.65
C VAL A 58 6.21 8.71 -9.47
N VAL A 59 5.85 9.65 -10.34
CA VAL A 59 4.72 9.54 -11.26
C VAL A 59 5.24 9.21 -12.65
N THR A 60 4.84 8.06 -13.18
CA THR A 60 5.22 7.54 -14.49
C THR A 60 3.99 7.53 -15.40
N PRO A 61 3.95 8.28 -16.50
CA PRO A 61 2.84 8.26 -17.44
C PRO A 61 2.75 6.89 -18.14
N PRO A 62 1.60 6.56 -18.74
CA PRO A 62 1.45 5.32 -19.50
C PRO A 62 2.46 5.25 -20.66
N VAL A 63 3.00 4.05 -20.88
CA VAL A 63 3.96 3.79 -21.94
C VAL A 63 3.29 3.95 -23.30
N LYS A 64 3.78 4.87 -24.12
CA LYS A 64 3.38 4.99 -25.52
C LYS A 64 4.47 4.41 -26.42
N ALA A 65 4.05 3.66 -27.45
CA ALA A 65 5.01 3.03 -28.38
C ALA A 65 6.00 4.07 -28.95
N GLY A 66 7.31 3.77 -28.87
CA GLY A 66 8.38 4.62 -29.40
C GLY A 66 8.78 5.83 -28.54
N GLN A 67 8.21 6.01 -27.34
CA GLN A 67 8.59 7.11 -26.46
C GLN A 67 9.33 6.60 -25.20
N ALA A 68 10.45 7.26 -24.86
CA ALA A 68 11.11 7.04 -23.58
C ALA A 68 10.26 7.65 -22.47
N VAL A 69 9.84 6.82 -21.51
CA VAL A 69 9.03 7.26 -20.37
C VAL A 69 9.97 7.79 -19.29
N ARG A 70 9.80 9.06 -18.91
CA ARG A 70 10.50 9.68 -17.78
C ARG A 70 9.49 9.91 -16.66
N GLY A 71 9.77 9.33 -15.49
CA GLY A 71 9.02 9.62 -14.27
C GLY A 71 9.29 11.03 -13.75
N LYS A 72 8.26 11.67 -13.18
CA LYS A 72 8.38 12.93 -12.42
C LYS A 72 8.50 12.58 -10.95
N THR A 73 9.53 13.10 -10.28
CA THR A 73 9.75 12.86 -8.85
C THR A 73 9.37 14.09 -8.05
N SER A 74 8.61 13.88 -6.98
CA SER A 74 8.27 14.89 -5.97
C SER A 74 8.62 14.36 -4.59
N THR A 75 8.96 15.26 -3.67
CA THR A 75 9.25 14.91 -2.27
C THR A 75 8.51 15.85 -1.33
N GLY A 76 8.27 15.37 -0.11
CA GLY A 76 7.58 16.16 0.89
C GLY A 76 7.35 15.40 2.20
N THR A 77 6.40 15.89 3.00
CA THR A 77 5.99 15.24 4.25
C THR A 77 4.53 14.84 4.19
N PHE A 78 4.24 13.72 4.83
CA PHE A 78 2.90 13.15 4.96
C PHE A 78 2.55 12.99 6.44
N ALA A 79 1.33 13.33 6.81
CA ALA A 79 0.80 13.09 8.15
C ALA A 79 -0.68 12.71 8.07
N PHE A 80 -1.15 11.91 9.04
CA PHE A 80 -2.57 11.59 9.17
C PHE A 80 -2.98 11.36 10.63
N VAL A 81 -4.26 11.57 10.89
CA VAL A 81 -4.96 11.16 12.12
C VAL A 81 -6.29 10.52 11.71
N ARG A 82 -6.49 9.27 12.09
CA ARG A 82 -7.72 8.54 11.81
C ARG A 82 -8.86 9.02 12.71
N PRO A 83 -10.09 9.00 12.23
CA PRO A 83 -10.47 8.86 10.83
C PRO A 83 -10.38 10.20 10.08
N LEU A 84 -10.29 10.13 8.75
CA LEU A 84 -10.59 11.22 7.81
C LEU A 84 -9.62 12.41 7.74
N ARG A 85 -8.58 12.50 8.53
CA ARG A 85 -7.64 13.63 8.47
C ARG A 85 -6.30 13.21 7.92
N PHE A 86 -5.83 13.93 6.90
CA PHE A 86 -4.49 13.76 6.38
C PHE A 86 -3.96 15.07 5.80
N ARG A 87 -2.63 15.13 5.63
CA ARG A 87 -1.92 16.25 5.04
C ARG A 87 -0.73 15.75 4.25
N PHE A 88 -0.60 16.22 3.01
CA PHE A 88 0.58 16.13 2.19
C PHE A 88 1.13 17.54 2.00
N ASP A 89 2.38 17.76 2.35
CA ASP A 89 3.13 18.96 2.03
C ASP A 89 4.20 18.60 1.01
N TYR A 90 3.93 18.84 -0.27
CA TYR A 90 4.92 18.71 -1.34
C TYR A 90 5.89 19.87 -1.25
N GLN A 91 7.19 19.56 -1.28
CA GLN A 91 8.27 20.53 -1.15
C GLN A 91 9.03 20.74 -2.46
N LYS A 92 9.25 19.67 -3.21
CA LYS A 92 10.00 19.68 -4.48
C LYS A 92 9.28 18.85 -5.52
N PRO A 93 9.36 19.20 -6.81
CA PRO A 93 9.95 20.44 -7.35
C PRO A 93 9.05 21.66 -7.16
N PHE A 94 7.73 21.47 -6.99
CA PHE A 94 6.73 22.51 -6.87
C PHE A 94 6.01 22.40 -5.53
N PRO A 95 6.00 23.48 -4.71
CA PRO A 95 5.29 23.49 -3.44
C PRO A 95 3.78 23.37 -3.64
N MET A 96 3.18 22.35 -3.05
CA MET A 96 1.73 22.12 -3.05
C MET A 96 1.31 21.54 -1.71
N VAL A 97 0.16 21.92 -1.21
CA VAL A 97 -0.39 21.39 0.04
C VAL A 97 -1.74 20.74 -0.23
N ILE A 98 -1.91 19.51 0.24
CA ILE A 98 -3.19 18.79 0.22
C ILE A 98 -3.57 18.50 1.66
N VAL A 99 -4.72 19.02 2.12
CA VAL A 99 -5.21 18.81 3.49
C VAL A 99 -6.64 18.31 3.45
N ALA A 100 -6.90 17.24 4.18
CA ALA A 100 -8.24 16.80 4.53
C ALA A 100 -8.48 17.06 6.02
N ASP A 101 -9.44 17.89 6.34
CA ASP A 101 -9.77 18.31 7.71
C ASP A 101 -10.86 17.45 8.38
N GLY A 102 -11.43 16.50 7.63
CA GLY A 102 -12.57 15.65 8.00
C GLY A 102 -13.88 16.06 7.32
N GLN A 103 -13.94 17.23 6.69
CA GLN A 103 -15.10 17.73 5.95
C GLN A 103 -14.74 18.21 4.55
N THR A 104 -13.65 18.95 4.42
CA THR A 104 -13.16 19.57 3.19
C THR A 104 -11.80 18.98 2.82
N LEU A 105 -11.62 18.70 1.54
CA LEU A 105 -10.34 18.47 0.92
C LEU A 105 -9.87 19.79 0.28
N TRP A 106 -8.76 20.30 0.78
CA TRP A 106 -8.09 21.50 0.34
C TRP A 106 -6.89 21.14 -0.51
N LEU A 107 -6.78 21.73 -1.69
CA LEU A 107 -5.59 21.69 -2.54
C LEU A 107 -5.10 23.09 -2.71
N TYR A 108 -3.91 23.38 -2.25
CA TYR A 108 -3.25 24.68 -2.42
C TYR A 108 -2.02 24.53 -3.31
N ASP A 109 -2.06 25.15 -4.46
CA ASP A 109 -0.94 25.31 -5.37
C ASP A 109 -0.32 26.68 -5.12
N ALA A 110 0.91 26.69 -4.60
CA ALA A 110 1.59 27.92 -4.22
C ALA A 110 2.06 28.72 -5.43
N ASP A 111 2.45 28.05 -6.51
CA ASP A 111 2.94 28.68 -7.73
C ASP A 111 1.81 29.38 -8.51
N LEU A 112 0.61 28.81 -8.45
CA LEU A 112 -0.59 29.39 -9.08
C LEU A 112 -1.35 30.35 -8.14
N ALA A 113 -0.95 30.46 -6.87
CA ALA A 113 -1.68 31.17 -5.83
C ALA A 113 -3.18 30.80 -5.82
N GLN A 114 -3.50 29.51 -5.95
CA GLN A 114 -4.87 29.02 -6.06
C GLN A 114 -5.16 27.95 -5.02
N VAL A 115 -6.34 28.03 -4.40
CA VAL A 115 -6.89 26.98 -3.52
C VAL A 115 -8.12 26.39 -4.16
N THR A 116 -8.17 25.05 -4.21
CA THR A 116 -9.40 24.31 -4.54
C THR A 116 -9.94 23.66 -3.28
N ALA A 117 -11.22 23.91 -2.95
CA ALA A 117 -11.92 23.32 -1.81
C ALA A 117 -13.06 22.42 -2.30
N ARG A 118 -13.04 21.16 -1.92
CA ARG A 118 -14.06 20.15 -2.31
C ARG A 118 -14.62 19.47 -1.08
N LYS A 119 -15.86 19.00 -1.15
CA LYS A 119 -16.41 18.13 -0.10
C LYS A 119 -15.60 16.84 -0.03
N GLN A 120 -14.97 16.57 1.11
CA GLN A 120 -14.08 15.44 1.27
C GLN A 120 -14.74 14.09 0.97
N ALA A 121 -15.99 13.90 1.44
CA ALA A 121 -16.73 12.64 1.22
C ALA A 121 -16.93 12.29 -0.28
N GLN A 122 -16.94 13.29 -1.17
CA GLN A 122 -17.09 13.06 -2.61
C GLN A 122 -15.77 12.81 -3.33
N THR A 123 -14.65 13.12 -2.68
CA THR A 123 -13.33 13.14 -3.31
C THR A 123 -12.40 12.04 -2.76
N LEU A 124 -12.72 11.44 -1.60
CA LEU A 124 -11.89 10.42 -0.98
C LEU A 124 -11.70 9.19 -1.85
N SER A 125 -12.72 8.78 -2.60
CA SER A 125 -12.65 7.65 -3.54
C SER A 125 -11.66 7.88 -4.69
N SER A 126 -11.32 9.13 -5.00
CA SER A 126 -10.37 9.50 -6.04
C SER A 126 -8.95 9.77 -5.50
N THR A 127 -8.73 9.67 -4.19
CA THR A 127 -7.42 9.91 -3.56
C THR A 127 -6.96 8.67 -2.80
N PRO A 128 -6.26 7.73 -3.45
CA PRO A 128 -5.94 6.40 -2.88
C PRO A 128 -5.11 6.44 -1.60
N ALA A 129 -4.14 7.34 -1.53
CA ALA A 129 -3.33 7.53 -0.32
C ALA A 129 -4.20 7.96 0.88
N ALA A 130 -5.25 8.75 0.61
CA ALA A 130 -6.22 9.16 1.60
C ALA A 130 -7.04 8.00 2.14
N LEU A 131 -7.45 7.07 1.26
CA LEU A 131 -8.22 5.90 1.68
C LEU A 131 -7.47 5.03 2.67
N VAL A 132 -6.18 4.77 2.42
CA VAL A 132 -5.33 4.01 3.34
C VAL A 132 -5.10 4.76 4.65
N ALA A 133 -4.87 6.08 4.55
CA ALA A 133 -4.63 6.91 5.73
C ALA A 133 -5.88 7.05 6.60
N THR A 134 -7.06 7.10 5.99
CA THR A 134 -8.31 7.44 6.69
C THR A 134 -9.19 6.24 7.02
N ALA A 135 -8.93 5.06 6.46
CA ALA A 135 -9.68 3.86 6.80
C ALA A 135 -9.57 3.57 8.31
N ALA A 136 -10.71 3.46 8.96
CA ALA A 136 -10.76 3.18 10.39
C ALA A 136 -10.35 1.74 10.71
N ASP A 137 -10.67 0.82 9.81
CA ASP A 137 -10.45 -0.62 9.92
C ASP A 137 -10.48 -1.31 8.54
N LEU A 138 -10.18 -2.61 8.52
CA LEU A 138 -10.17 -3.43 7.31
C LEU A 138 -11.55 -3.50 6.65
N GLY A 139 -12.62 -3.59 7.44
CA GLY A 139 -14.01 -3.64 6.94
C GLY A 139 -14.40 -2.37 6.18
N THR A 140 -13.90 -1.21 6.61
CA THR A 140 -14.09 0.07 5.91
C THR A 140 -13.42 0.04 4.53
N LEU A 141 -12.20 -0.49 4.42
CA LEU A 141 -11.54 -0.67 3.11
C LEU A 141 -12.29 -1.68 2.24
N GLN A 142 -12.76 -2.78 2.83
CA GLN A 142 -13.49 -3.83 2.12
C GLN A 142 -14.84 -3.40 1.58
N LYS A 143 -15.43 -2.30 2.06
CA LYS A 143 -16.65 -1.73 1.46
C LYS A 143 -16.37 -1.18 0.06
N GLU A 144 -15.24 -0.51 -0.10
CA GLU A 144 -14.87 0.20 -1.33
C GLU A 144 -13.98 -0.65 -2.26
N PHE A 145 -13.20 -1.60 -1.69
CA PHE A 145 -12.20 -2.38 -2.41
C PHE A 145 -12.37 -3.88 -2.19
N THR A 146 -11.99 -4.66 -3.19
CA THR A 146 -11.65 -6.07 -3.02
C THR A 146 -10.17 -6.15 -2.67
N LEU A 147 -9.84 -6.80 -1.56
CA LEU A 147 -8.45 -6.91 -1.07
C LEU A 147 -7.89 -8.29 -1.39
N HIS A 148 -6.68 -8.33 -1.92
CA HIS A 148 -5.94 -9.54 -2.24
C HIS A 148 -4.57 -9.50 -1.57
N ALA A 149 -4.22 -10.58 -0.86
CA ALA A 149 -2.86 -10.79 -0.42
C ALA A 149 -1.98 -11.08 -1.64
N GLU A 150 -0.79 -10.49 -1.69
CA GLU A 150 0.21 -10.79 -2.71
C GLU A 150 1.45 -11.41 -2.06
N ALA A 151 2.33 -11.97 -2.89
CA ALA A 151 3.60 -12.51 -2.42
C ALA A 151 4.50 -11.40 -1.86
N ASP A 152 5.25 -11.71 -0.80
CA ASP A 152 6.23 -10.82 -0.21
C ASP A 152 7.32 -10.49 -1.25
N ALA A 153 7.63 -9.22 -1.35
CA ALA A 153 8.66 -8.73 -2.27
C ALA A 153 9.35 -7.49 -1.70
N GLU A 154 10.64 -7.32 -1.99
CA GLU A 154 11.45 -6.17 -1.55
C GLU A 154 11.47 -5.99 -0.01
N GLY A 155 11.30 -7.08 0.76
CA GLY A 155 11.20 -7.03 2.22
C GLY A 155 9.88 -6.44 2.73
N LEU A 156 8.86 -6.33 1.88
CA LEU A 156 7.54 -5.83 2.19
C LEU A 156 6.49 -6.92 2.02
N GLN A 157 5.48 -6.88 2.87
CA GLN A 157 4.25 -7.64 2.71
C GLN A 157 3.25 -6.82 1.91
N TRP A 158 2.76 -7.40 0.81
CA TRP A 158 1.95 -6.68 -0.16
C TRP A 158 0.47 -7.06 -0.10
N VAL A 159 -0.37 -6.02 -0.15
CA VAL A 159 -1.81 -6.15 -0.31
C VAL A 159 -2.24 -5.33 -1.52
N GLN A 160 -2.94 -5.96 -2.45
CA GLN A 160 -3.59 -5.28 -3.56
C GLN A 160 -5.04 -4.96 -3.20
N ALA A 161 -5.46 -3.73 -3.48
CA ALA A 161 -6.82 -3.24 -3.33
C ALA A 161 -7.36 -2.85 -4.71
N ILE A 162 -8.42 -3.52 -5.17
CA ILE A 162 -9.10 -3.27 -6.44
C ILE A 162 -10.42 -2.58 -6.14
N PRO A 163 -10.69 -1.38 -6.69
CA PRO A 163 -11.95 -0.69 -6.49
C PRO A 163 -13.15 -1.54 -6.95
N LYS A 164 -14.23 -1.53 -6.19
CA LYS A 164 -15.49 -2.20 -6.57
C LYS A 164 -16.33 -1.36 -7.53
N ALA A 165 -16.19 -0.03 -7.47
CA ALA A 165 -16.87 0.89 -8.38
C ALA A 165 -16.30 0.75 -9.80
N ARG A 166 -17.18 0.55 -10.79
CA ARG A 166 -16.80 0.34 -12.22
C ARG A 166 -16.28 1.59 -12.89
N ASP A 167 -16.71 2.75 -12.43
CA ASP A 167 -16.35 4.09 -12.89
C ASP A 167 -15.24 4.73 -12.07
N SER A 168 -14.51 3.90 -11.31
CA SER A 168 -13.38 4.38 -10.50
C SER A 168 -12.28 4.99 -11.38
N ALA A 169 -11.76 6.12 -10.95
CA ALA A 169 -10.54 6.71 -11.53
C ALA A 169 -9.28 5.87 -11.29
N LEU A 170 -9.40 4.76 -10.56
CA LEU A 170 -8.31 3.85 -10.19
C LEU A 170 -8.54 2.48 -10.77
N GLN A 171 -7.48 1.83 -11.23
CA GLN A 171 -7.47 0.40 -11.55
C GLN A 171 -7.08 -0.43 -10.31
N SER A 172 -6.03 -0.04 -9.60
CA SER A 172 -5.59 -0.73 -8.39
C SER A 172 -4.72 0.15 -7.51
N VAL A 173 -4.67 -0.22 -6.23
CA VAL A 173 -3.74 0.30 -5.24
C VAL A 173 -3.02 -0.88 -4.60
N ARG A 174 -1.67 -0.84 -4.50
CA ARG A 174 -0.88 -1.83 -3.79
C ARG A 174 -0.24 -1.19 -2.57
N LEU A 175 -0.39 -1.84 -1.44
CA LEU A 175 0.14 -1.40 -0.16
C LEU A 175 1.30 -2.30 0.22
N GLY A 176 2.50 -1.75 0.36
CA GLY A 176 3.69 -2.42 0.87
C GLY A 176 3.88 -2.10 2.35
N LEU A 177 3.71 -3.10 3.19
CA LEU A 177 3.85 -3.00 4.64
C LEU A 177 5.19 -3.59 5.07
N ARG A 178 5.90 -2.91 5.96
CA ARG A 178 7.13 -3.40 6.59
C ARG A 178 6.88 -3.66 8.06
N LEU A 179 7.31 -4.84 8.53
CA LEU A 179 7.29 -5.17 9.94
C LEU A 179 8.49 -4.52 10.64
N GLU A 180 8.24 -3.78 11.70
CA GLU A 180 9.25 -3.20 12.58
C GLU A 180 9.00 -3.67 14.02
N GLY A 181 9.71 -4.74 14.40
CA GLY A 181 9.45 -5.42 15.67
C GLY A 181 8.03 -6.01 15.72
N THR A 182 7.17 -5.48 16.60
CA THR A 182 5.80 -5.99 16.82
C THR A 182 4.73 -5.18 16.08
N PHE A 183 5.08 -4.14 15.35
CA PHE A 183 4.14 -3.32 14.61
C PHE A 183 4.48 -3.24 13.11
N ALA A 184 3.49 -2.91 12.31
CA ALA A 184 3.66 -2.70 10.89
C ALA A 184 3.63 -1.20 10.56
N ILE A 185 4.39 -0.81 9.55
CA ILE A 185 4.34 0.53 8.96
C ILE A 185 4.00 0.46 7.48
N LEU A 186 3.39 1.50 6.96
CA LEU A 186 3.21 1.67 5.52
C LEU A 186 4.53 2.19 4.94
N ALA A 187 5.25 1.33 4.21
CA ALA A 187 6.53 1.68 3.59
C ALA A 187 6.39 2.13 2.13
N LYS A 188 5.41 1.58 1.40
CA LYS A 188 5.21 1.91 -0.01
C LYS A 188 3.73 1.87 -0.38
N LEU A 189 3.34 2.75 -1.31
CA LEU A 189 2.02 2.77 -1.92
C LEU A 189 2.20 2.89 -3.44
N GLU A 190 1.66 1.95 -4.19
CA GLU A 190 1.65 1.98 -5.64
C GLU A 190 0.22 2.16 -6.13
N ILE A 191 0.02 3.11 -7.03
CA ILE A 191 -1.29 3.47 -7.56
C ILE A 191 -1.23 3.31 -9.07
N LEU A 192 -2.17 2.59 -9.63
CA LEU A 192 -2.42 2.53 -11.06
C LEU A 192 -3.78 3.16 -11.33
N ASP A 193 -3.80 4.26 -12.08
CA ASP A 193 -5.04 4.93 -12.43
C ASP A 193 -5.71 4.33 -13.68
N ALA A 194 -6.93 4.76 -13.97
CA ALA A 194 -7.72 4.28 -15.12
C ALA A 194 -7.09 4.63 -16.47
N LEU A 195 -6.17 5.60 -16.52
CA LEU A 195 -5.45 6.02 -17.72
C LEU A 195 -4.14 5.26 -17.92
N GLY A 196 -3.76 4.37 -16.97
CA GLY A 196 -2.52 3.61 -16.99
C GLY A 196 -1.30 4.38 -16.44
N GLN A 197 -1.51 5.53 -15.77
CA GLN A 197 -0.46 6.23 -15.07
C GLN A 197 -0.14 5.49 -13.77
N ARG A 198 1.13 5.27 -13.49
CA ARG A 198 1.62 4.67 -12.25
C ARG A 198 2.22 5.74 -11.35
N SER A 199 1.75 5.78 -10.09
CA SER A 199 2.31 6.61 -9.04
C SER A 199 2.81 5.73 -7.92
N VAL A 200 4.09 5.89 -7.54
CA VAL A 200 4.73 5.15 -6.45
C VAL A 200 5.13 6.14 -5.38
N LEU A 201 4.58 5.99 -4.18
CA LEU A 201 4.98 6.71 -2.99
C LEU A 201 5.81 5.78 -2.10
N SER A 202 7.01 6.20 -1.75
CA SER A 202 7.84 5.55 -0.73
C SER A 202 7.85 6.43 0.51
N PHE A 203 7.64 5.81 1.67
CA PHE A 203 7.58 6.51 2.96
C PHE A 203 8.81 6.16 3.79
N ASP A 204 9.52 7.20 4.21
CA ASP A 204 10.72 7.10 5.04
C ASP A 204 10.48 7.73 6.41
N ARG A 205 11.23 7.32 7.43
CA ARG A 205 11.14 7.84 8.80
C ARG A 205 9.71 7.85 9.34
N PHE A 206 9.00 6.74 9.11
CA PHE A 206 7.60 6.63 9.52
C PHE A 206 7.50 6.58 11.05
N GLU A 207 6.83 7.57 11.64
CA GLU A 207 6.54 7.63 13.07
C GLU A 207 5.10 7.16 13.31
N VAL A 208 4.94 6.13 14.13
CA VAL A 208 3.63 5.59 14.53
C VAL A 208 3.15 6.30 15.79
N ASN A 209 1.93 6.83 15.76
CA ASN A 209 1.25 7.50 16.88
C ASN A 209 2.12 8.59 17.56
N PRO A 210 2.70 9.56 16.80
CA PRO A 210 3.53 10.60 17.41
C PRO A 210 2.70 11.47 18.36
N VAL A 211 3.24 11.72 19.57
CA VAL A 211 2.54 12.41 20.69
C VAL A 211 2.13 13.85 20.33
N ASN A 212 2.87 14.49 19.44
CA ASN A 212 2.69 15.90 19.07
C ASN A 212 1.90 16.11 17.78
N LEU A 213 1.25 15.07 17.23
CA LEU A 213 0.42 15.18 16.04
C LEU A 213 -1.05 15.42 16.43
N GLY A 214 -1.42 16.69 16.57
CA GLY A 214 -2.76 17.08 16.95
C GLY A 214 -3.66 17.49 15.78
N ALA A 215 -4.96 17.60 16.02
CA ALA A 215 -5.97 17.98 15.03
C ALA A 215 -5.70 19.35 14.36
N ALA A 216 -5.06 20.29 15.06
CA ALA A 216 -4.73 21.62 14.54
C ALA A 216 -3.84 21.61 13.29
N GLN A 217 -3.02 20.57 13.12
CA GLN A 217 -2.14 20.43 11.94
C GLN A 217 -2.90 20.12 10.65
N PHE A 218 -4.15 19.71 10.77
CA PHE A 218 -5.04 19.42 9.64
C PHE A 218 -6.04 20.55 9.37
N ASN A 219 -5.96 21.67 10.09
CA ASN A 219 -6.72 22.87 9.77
C ASN A 219 -5.98 23.64 8.68
N PHE A 220 -6.69 23.91 7.58
CA PHE A 220 -6.17 24.71 6.49
C PHE A 220 -6.87 26.06 6.44
N VAL A 221 -6.09 27.12 6.46
CA VAL A 221 -6.58 28.49 6.26
C VAL A 221 -5.96 28.99 4.96
N PRO A 222 -6.77 29.31 3.93
CA PRO A 222 -6.25 29.88 2.69
C PRO A 222 -5.42 31.13 2.97
N PRO A 223 -4.23 31.28 2.35
CA PRO A 223 -3.44 32.48 2.48
C PRO A 223 -4.20 33.73 1.99
N GLN A 224 -3.86 34.88 2.53
CA GLN A 224 -4.49 36.15 2.12
C GLN A 224 -4.18 36.43 0.65
N GLY A 225 -5.20 36.83 -0.11
CA GLY A 225 -5.06 37.19 -1.53
C GLY A 225 -5.02 35.99 -2.49
N VAL A 226 -5.30 34.79 -1.99
CA VAL A 226 -5.36 33.57 -2.81
C VAL A 226 -6.79 33.27 -3.23
N ASP A 227 -7.01 32.97 -4.50
CA ASP A 227 -8.31 32.58 -5.02
C ASP A 227 -8.76 31.22 -4.51
N VAL A 228 -10.01 31.15 -4.00
CA VAL A 228 -10.60 29.89 -3.51
C VAL A 228 -11.71 29.43 -4.43
N VAL A 229 -11.44 28.37 -5.20
CA VAL A 229 -12.40 27.73 -6.09
C VAL A 229 -13.14 26.62 -5.36
N ARG A 230 -14.47 26.60 -5.49
CA ARG A 230 -15.38 25.54 -4.94
C ARG A 230 -16.22 24.98 -6.08
N PRO A 231 -15.70 23.94 -6.78
CA PRO A 231 -16.43 23.29 -7.89
C PRO A 231 -17.58 22.40 -7.41
#